data_dd1ede5afc493acd177b0c3fa8b5b985
#
_entry.id   dd1ede5afc493acd177b0c3fa8b5b985
#
_cell.length_a   1.000
_cell.length_b   1.000
_cell.length_c   1.000
_cell.angle_alpha   90.00
_cell.angle_beta   90.00
_cell.angle_gamma   90.00
#
_symmetry.space_group_name_H-M   'P 1'
#
loop_
_entity.id
_entity.type
_entity.pdbx_description
1 polymer ?
#
loop_
_entity_poly.entity_id
_entity_poly.type
_entity_poly.pdbx_seq_one_letter_code
_entity_poly.pdbx_strand_id
1 'polypeptide(L)'
;MDTRGHGNSINRNTRAYSYRLFADDLKAVMDSIHIQKASLLGWSDGGNTAIEFALKHPEKIDKMVLMGANIFPGTRAIKEDIVRMFEKRRDSLMNLNDAGSNNQLRLTQLVLQEPQINADDLDRINMPTPILAGESDVIKTEHTLLIHALIKSSRVEIIAGEDHYLPLKNPGLFNKILLDFLSDK
;
A
#
# COMPACT_ATOMS: atom_id res chain seq x y z
N MET A 1 10.54 3.88 -10.29
CA MET A 1 9.47 3.52 -11.27
C MET A 1 8.17 4.10 -10.74
N ASP A 2 7.42 4.79 -11.58
CA ASP A 2 6.07 5.18 -11.20
C ASP A 2 5.12 3.99 -11.35
N THR A 3 4.22 3.80 -10.39
CA THR A 3 3.18 2.78 -10.50
C THR A 3 2.26 3.07 -11.70
N ARG A 4 1.73 2.04 -12.32
CA ARG A 4 0.79 2.15 -13.45
C ARG A 4 -0.29 3.21 -13.18
N GLY A 5 -0.48 4.14 -14.10
CA GLY A 5 -1.43 5.25 -14.00
C GLY A 5 -0.97 6.43 -13.15
N HIS A 6 0.26 6.41 -12.63
CA HIS A 6 0.87 7.50 -11.87
C HIS A 6 2.06 8.08 -12.64
N GLY A 7 2.35 9.36 -12.37
CA GLY A 7 3.51 10.06 -12.91
C GLY A 7 3.67 9.85 -14.43
N ASN A 8 4.81 9.34 -14.84
CA ASN A 8 5.14 9.08 -16.24
C ASN A 8 4.69 7.70 -16.74
N SER A 9 4.17 6.82 -15.86
CA SER A 9 3.68 5.50 -16.22
C SER A 9 2.24 5.55 -16.73
N ILE A 10 2.07 6.09 -17.95
CA ILE A 10 0.77 6.25 -18.60
C ILE A 10 0.15 4.88 -18.88
N ASN A 11 -1.05 4.64 -18.35
CA ASN A 11 -1.82 3.44 -18.67
C ASN A 11 -2.79 3.70 -19.83
N ARG A 12 -2.54 3.05 -20.96
CA ARG A 12 -3.43 3.10 -22.15
C ARG A 12 -4.57 2.08 -22.08
N ASN A 13 -4.54 1.16 -21.11
CA ASN A 13 -5.60 0.17 -20.91
C ASN A 13 -6.74 0.79 -20.10
N THR A 14 -7.98 0.45 -20.44
CA THR A 14 -9.20 0.94 -19.77
C THR A 14 -9.67 0.04 -18.61
N ARG A 15 -8.99 -1.08 -18.36
CA ARG A 15 -9.35 -2.00 -17.25
C ARG A 15 -9.20 -1.31 -15.89
N ALA A 16 -10.01 -1.75 -14.94
CA ALA A 16 -9.88 -1.33 -13.55
C ALA A 16 -8.48 -1.62 -12.99
N TYR A 17 -8.04 -0.77 -12.07
CA TYR A 17 -6.82 -1.03 -11.32
C TYR A 17 -7.10 -1.99 -10.16
N SER A 18 -6.07 -2.74 -9.77
CA SER A 18 -6.03 -3.51 -8.53
C SER A 18 -4.59 -3.55 -8.00
N TYR A 19 -4.42 -3.71 -6.70
CA TYR A 19 -3.07 -3.86 -6.12
C TYR A 19 -2.38 -5.14 -6.59
N ARG A 20 -3.17 -6.17 -6.90
CA ARG A 20 -2.67 -7.40 -7.53
C ARG A 20 -2.05 -7.14 -8.90
N LEU A 21 -2.67 -6.28 -9.72
CA LEU A 21 -2.11 -5.85 -11.00
C LEU A 21 -0.80 -5.07 -10.80
N PHE A 22 -0.73 -4.21 -9.79
CA PHE A 22 0.49 -3.46 -9.47
C PHE A 22 1.61 -4.37 -8.96
N ALA A 23 1.27 -5.42 -8.22
CA ALA A 23 2.23 -6.45 -7.83
C ALA A 23 2.79 -7.21 -9.05
N ASP A 24 1.95 -7.53 -10.04
CA ASP A 24 2.41 -8.16 -11.29
C ASP A 24 3.34 -7.23 -12.09
N ASP A 25 3.03 -5.93 -12.12
CA ASP A 25 3.91 -4.92 -12.73
C ASP A 25 5.27 -4.83 -12.02
N LEU A 26 5.28 -4.83 -10.69
CA LEU A 26 6.51 -4.82 -9.90
C LEU A 26 7.37 -6.03 -10.22
N LYS A 27 6.75 -7.22 -10.28
CA LYS A 27 7.47 -8.44 -10.69
C LYS A 27 8.08 -8.31 -12.07
N ALA A 28 7.31 -7.84 -13.05
CA ALA A 28 7.79 -7.67 -14.41
C ALA A 28 8.99 -6.71 -14.49
N VAL A 29 8.95 -5.62 -13.70
CA VAL A 29 10.09 -4.68 -13.63
C VAL A 29 11.30 -5.34 -12.99
N MET A 30 11.16 -6.00 -11.83
CA MET A 30 12.27 -6.71 -11.18
C MET A 30 12.92 -7.71 -12.12
N ASP A 31 12.11 -8.49 -12.85
CA ASP A 31 12.61 -9.47 -13.82
C ASP A 31 13.36 -8.78 -14.99
N SER A 32 12.82 -7.67 -15.51
CA SER A 32 13.42 -6.94 -16.64
C SER A 32 14.78 -6.31 -16.33
N ILE A 33 15.02 -5.96 -15.07
CA ILE A 33 16.30 -5.41 -14.60
C ILE A 33 17.11 -6.42 -13.78
N HIS A 34 16.73 -7.70 -13.86
CA HIS A 34 17.42 -8.84 -13.25
C HIS A 34 17.58 -8.77 -11.72
N ILE A 35 16.68 -8.09 -11.01
CA ILE A 35 16.61 -8.12 -9.55
C ILE A 35 15.93 -9.42 -9.12
N GLN A 36 16.70 -10.32 -8.53
CA GLN A 36 16.19 -11.60 -8.05
C GLN A 36 15.44 -11.44 -6.74
N LYS A 37 15.95 -10.60 -5.83
CA LYS A 37 15.41 -10.39 -4.50
C LYS A 37 15.67 -8.97 -4.01
N ALA A 38 14.73 -8.38 -3.26
CA ALA A 38 14.86 -7.03 -2.73
C ALA A 38 14.12 -6.86 -1.40
N SER A 39 14.50 -5.86 -0.61
CA SER A 39 13.65 -5.35 0.46
C SER A 39 12.60 -4.41 -0.12
N LEU A 40 11.35 -4.53 0.33
CA LEU A 40 10.24 -3.71 -0.13
C LEU A 40 9.81 -2.73 0.96
N LEU A 41 9.64 -1.47 0.59
CA LEU A 41 8.95 -0.47 1.39
C LEU A 41 7.67 -0.07 0.69
N GLY A 42 6.53 -0.29 1.34
CA GLY A 42 5.23 0.11 0.85
C GLY A 42 4.55 1.13 1.76
N TRP A 43 4.22 2.29 1.22
CA TRP A 43 3.42 3.30 1.89
C TRP A 43 2.04 3.41 1.23
N SER A 44 0.96 3.34 2.03
CA SER A 44 -0.43 3.45 1.56
C SER A 44 -0.73 2.40 0.48
N ASP A 45 -1.12 2.79 -0.72
CA ASP A 45 -1.31 1.93 -1.89
C ASP A 45 -0.07 1.06 -2.21
N GLY A 46 1.13 1.59 -1.94
CA GLY A 46 2.38 0.84 -2.04
C GLY A 46 2.45 -0.30 -1.02
N GLY A 47 1.91 -0.10 0.19
CA GLY A 47 1.80 -1.14 1.22
C GLY A 47 0.84 -2.26 0.81
N ASN A 48 -0.32 -1.91 0.25
CA ASN A 48 -1.28 -2.87 -0.27
C ASN A 48 -0.68 -3.69 -1.42
N THR A 49 0.06 -3.02 -2.32
CA THR A 49 0.81 -3.65 -3.41
C THR A 49 1.88 -4.61 -2.87
N ALA A 50 2.61 -4.21 -1.82
CA ALA A 50 3.65 -5.04 -1.21
C ALA A 50 3.07 -6.31 -0.57
N ILE A 51 1.90 -6.22 0.08
CA ILE A 51 1.18 -7.40 0.63
C ILE A 51 0.79 -8.34 -0.52
N GLU A 52 0.16 -7.85 -1.58
CA GLU A 52 -0.20 -8.68 -2.76
C GLU A 52 1.03 -9.32 -3.40
N PHE A 53 2.14 -8.58 -3.48
CA PHE A 53 3.39 -9.10 -4.00
C PHE A 53 3.97 -10.19 -3.08
N ALA A 54 3.95 -10.00 -1.76
CA ALA A 54 4.44 -10.98 -0.80
C ALA A 54 3.63 -12.28 -0.82
N LEU A 55 2.32 -12.22 -1.03
CA LEU A 55 1.47 -13.39 -1.15
C LEU A 55 1.73 -14.18 -2.44
N LYS A 56 2.15 -13.52 -3.53
CA LYS A 56 2.40 -14.15 -4.84
C LYS A 56 3.84 -14.57 -5.05
N HIS A 57 4.81 -13.79 -4.55
CA HIS A 57 6.24 -13.91 -4.84
C HIS A 57 7.08 -13.75 -3.56
N PRO A 58 6.81 -14.51 -2.48
CA PRO A 58 7.53 -14.37 -1.22
C PRO A 58 9.03 -14.62 -1.37
N GLU A 59 9.44 -15.44 -2.33
CA GLU A 59 10.84 -15.75 -2.63
C GLU A 59 11.65 -14.54 -3.14
N LYS A 60 10.95 -13.50 -3.62
CA LYS A 60 11.58 -12.28 -4.14
C LYS A 60 11.75 -11.18 -3.09
N ILE A 61 11.38 -11.43 -1.83
CA ILE A 61 11.42 -10.41 -0.77
C ILE A 61 12.37 -10.86 0.35
N ASP A 62 13.35 -9.99 0.67
CA ASP A 62 14.20 -10.17 1.86
C ASP A 62 13.52 -9.68 3.12
N LYS A 63 13.10 -8.42 3.11
CA LYS A 63 12.42 -7.72 4.20
C LYS A 63 11.30 -6.88 3.61
N MET A 64 10.24 -6.65 4.37
CA MET A 64 9.13 -5.81 3.94
C MET A 64 8.81 -4.78 5.03
N VAL A 65 8.57 -3.53 4.66
CA VAL A 65 8.06 -2.49 5.56
C VAL A 65 6.72 -2.01 5.03
N LEU A 66 5.71 -1.99 5.88
CA LEU A 66 4.37 -1.50 5.57
C LEU A 66 4.10 -0.22 6.36
N MET A 67 3.70 0.86 5.70
CA MET A 67 3.26 2.10 6.34
C MET A 67 1.86 2.45 5.87
N GLY A 68 0.90 2.50 6.80
CA GLY A 68 -0.48 2.89 6.51
C GLY A 68 -1.16 2.00 5.45
N ALA A 69 -0.91 0.69 5.49
CA ALA A 69 -1.52 -0.29 4.59
C ALA A 69 -2.88 -0.77 5.09
N ASN A 70 -3.71 -1.26 4.18
CA ASN A 70 -4.97 -1.92 4.51
C ASN A 70 -5.15 -3.21 3.69
N ILE A 71 -6.02 -4.13 4.17
CA ILE A 71 -6.35 -5.38 3.47
C ILE A 71 -7.83 -5.47 3.08
N PHE A 72 -8.63 -4.51 3.52
CA PHE A 72 -10.04 -4.36 3.14
C PHE A 72 -10.32 -2.94 2.68
N PRO A 73 -11.24 -2.72 1.75
CA PRO A 73 -11.66 -1.39 1.34
C PRO A 73 -12.65 -0.77 2.34
N GLY A 74 -12.89 0.52 2.16
CA GLY A 74 -13.94 1.25 2.83
C GLY A 74 -13.78 1.35 4.35
N THR A 75 -14.91 1.56 5.04
CA THR A 75 -14.92 1.85 6.49
C THR A 75 -14.52 0.68 7.38
N ARG A 76 -14.30 -0.51 6.83
CA ARG A 76 -13.69 -1.63 7.59
C ARG A 76 -12.23 -1.36 7.97
N ALA A 77 -11.51 -0.58 7.16
CA ALA A 77 -10.10 -0.27 7.36
C ALA A 77 -9.80 1.23 7.45
N ILE A 78 -10.54 2.05 6.71
CA ILE A 78 -10.28 3.47 6.50
C ILE A 78 -11.26 4.30 7.34
N LYS A 79 -10.84 5.44 7.86
CA LYS A 79 -11.70 6.38 8.59
C LYS A 79 -12.85 6.85 7.69
N GLU A 80 -14.03 7.02 8.25
CA GLU A 80 -15.27 7.26 7.51
C GLU A 80 -15.27 8.58 6.74
N ASP A 81 -14.69 9.63 7.30
CA ASP A 81 -14.54 10.94 6.68
C ASP A 81 -13.68 10.86 5.40
N ILE A 82 -12.64 10.05 5.43
CA ILE A 82 -11.76 9.78 4.28
C ILE A 82 -12.50 9.00 3.20
N VAL A 83 -13.25 7.96 3.57
CA VAL A 83 -14.07 7.20 2.61
C VAL A 83 -15.07 8.15 1.93
N ARG A 84 -15.80 8.96 2.69
CA ARG A 84 -16.75 9.95 2.14
C ARG A 84 -16.07 10.98 1.21
N MET A 85 -14.84 11.38 1.51
CA MET A 85 -14.06 12.26 0.63
C MET A 85 -13.81 11.59 -0.72
N PHE A 86 -13.40 10.31 -0.73
CA PHE A 86 -13.18 9.57 -1.97
C PHE A 86 -14.48 9.30 -2.74
N GLU A 87 -15.59 9.04 -2.06
CA GLU A 87 -16.91 8.91 -2.69
C GLU A 87 -17.33 10.20 -3.40
N LYS A 88 -17.21 11.34 -2.75
CA LYS A 88 -17.49 12.66 -3.37
C LYS A 88 -16.58 12.93 -4.58
N ARG A 89 -15.29 12.57 -4.46
CA ARG A 89 -14.33 12.68 -5.57
C ARG A 89 -14.74 11.81 -6.75
N ARG A 90 -15.11 10.54 -6.51
CA ARG A 90 -15.63 9.64 -7.54
C ARG A 90 -16.82 10.26 -8.26
N ASP A 91 -17.82 10.72 -7.50
CA ASP A 91 -19.06 11.27 -8.05
C ASP A 91 -18.80 12.53 -8.91
N SER A 92 -17.85 13.35 -8.48
CA SER A 92 -17.41 14.52 -9.26
C SER A 92 -16.71 14.11 -10.57
N LEU A 93 -15.87 13.07 -10.53
CA LEU A 93 -15.12 12.60 -11.69
C LEU A 93 -16.00 11.85 -12.71
N MET A 94 -17.07 11.18 -12.26
CA MET A 94 -18.00 10.45 -13.15
C MET A 94 -18.69 11.34 -14.19
N ASN A 95 -18.78 12.64 -13.95
CA ASN A 95 -19.40 13.60 -14.86
C ASN A 95 -18.41 14.20 -15.88
N LEU A 96 -17.12 13.80 -15.80
CA LEU A 96 -16.07 14.30 -16.68
C LEU A 96 -15.66 13.21 -17.69
N ASN A 97 -15.50 13.62 -18.96
CA ASN A 97 -15.27 12.69 -20.09
C ASN A 97 -13.90 12.90 -20.77
N ASP A 98 -12.86 13.25 -20.00
CA ASP A 98 -11.51 13.36 -20.53
C ASP A 98 -10.59 12.24 -20.00
N ALA A 99 -9.47 12.02 -20.68
CA ALA A 99 -8.55 10.94 -20.35
C ALA A 99 -7.92 11.06 -18.95
N GLY A 100 -7.66 12.30 -18.50
CA GLY A 100 -7.10 12.58 -17.16
C GLY A 100 -8.10 12.24 -16.07
N SER A 101 -9.34 12.71 -16.21
CA SER A 101 -10.44 12.43 -15.29
C SER A 101 -10.76 10.94 -15.24
N ASN A 102 -10.75 10.25 -16.38
CA ASN A 102 -10.94 8.79 -16.43
C ASN A 102 -9.84 8.02 -15.67
N ASN A 103 -8.59 8.46 -15.74
CA ASN A 103 -7.52 7.86 -14.96
C ASN A 103 -7.70 8.13 -13.45
N GLN A 104 -8.01 9.36 -13.08
CA GLN A 104 -8.27 9.72 -11.68
C GLN A 104 -9.49 9.00 -11.11
N LEU A 105 -10.54 8.81 -11.91
CA LEU A 105 -11.71 8.00 -11.52
C LEU A 105 -11.31 6.56 -11.20
N ARG A 106 -10.49 5.92 -12.05
CA ARG A 106 -10.01 4.54 -11.80
C ARG A 106 -9.15 4.45 -10.54
N LEU A 107 -8.27 5.43 -10.27
CA LEU A 107 -7.48 5.49 -9.04
C LEU A 107 -8.36 5.72 -7.81
N THR A 108 -9.39 6.57 -7.92
CA THR A 108 -10.36 6.78 -6.84
C THR A 108 -11.17 5.51 -6.57
N GLN A 109 -11.60 4.81 -7.61
CA GLN A 109 -12.30 3.52 -7.48
C GLN A 109 -11.42 2.43 -6.88
N LEU A 110 -10.12 2.41 -7.18
CA LEU A 110 -9.15 1.51 -6.55
C LEU A 110 -9.20 1.65 -5.02
N VAL A 111 -9.09 2.86 -4.48
CA VAL A 111 -9.14 3.11 -3.02
C VAL A 111 -10.48 2.69 -2.40
N LEU A 112 -11.59 2.86 -3.13
CA LEU A 112 -12.94 2.55 -2.63
C LEU A 112 -13.30 1.05 -2.70
N GLN A 113 -12.67 0.28 -3.59
CA GLN A 113 -13.07 -1.08 -3.91
C GLN A 113 -12.01 -2.13 -3.57
N GLU A 114 -10.76 -1.71 -3.39
CA GLU A 114 -9.60 -2.55 -3.14
C GLU A 114 -8.84 -2.10 -1.86
N PRO A 115 -8.00 -2.94 -1.29
CA PRO A 115 -7.78 -4.35 -1.62
C PRO A 115 -8.91 -5.25 -1.11
N GLN A 116 -8.97 -6.47 -1.64
CA GLN A 116 -9.84 -7.53 -1.13
C GLN A 116 -8.99 -8.75 -0.79
N ILE A 117 -8.07 -8.57 0.16
CA ILE A 117 -7.13 -9.61 0.56
C ILE A 117 -7.81 -10.51 1.60
N ASN A 118 -7.73 -11.83 1.40
CA ASN A 118 -8.19 -12.75 2.41
C ASN A 118 -7.25 -12.67 3.64
N ALA A 119 -7.81 -12.38 4.80
CA ALA A 119 -7.06 -12.24 6.04
C ALA A 119 -6.27 -13.51 6.40
N ASP A 120 -6.83 -14.69 6.13
CA ASP A 120 -6.19 -15.98 6.42
C ASP A 120 -4.92 -16.21 5.58
N ASP A 121 -4.78 -15.56 4.42
CA ASP A 121 -3.59 -15.70 3.60
C ASP A 121 -2.37 -14.95 4.15
N LEU A 122 -2.55 -14.01 5.09
CA LEU A 122 -1.45 -13.20 5.65
C LEU A 122 -0.49 -14.03 6.52
N ASP A 123 -0.92 -15.17 7.04
CA ASP A 123 -0.07 -16.09 7.78
C ASP A 123 1.08 -16.69 6.93
N ARG A 124 0.94 -16.62 5.60
CA ARG A 124 1.95 -17.03 4.61
C ARG A 124 3.10 -16.03 4.45
N ILE A 125 2.94 -14.81 4.99
CA ILE A 125 3.98 -13.77 4.95
C ILE A 125 4.99 -14.07 6.07
N ASN A 126 6.17 -14.57 5.69
CA ASN A 126 7.17 -15.07 6.64
C ASN A 126 8.44 -14.21 6.72
N MET A 127 8.61 -13.22 5.82
CA MET A 127 9.74 -12.30 5.88
C MET A 127 9.55 -11.26 7.00
N PRO A 128 10.64 -10.75 7.61
CA PRO A 128 10.56 -9.70 8.62
C PRO A 128 9.77 -8.49 8.11
N THR A 129 8.70 -8.10 8.84
CA THR A 129 7.72 -7.10 8.37
C THR A 129 7.36 -6.10 9.47
N PRO A 130 8.12 -5.01 9.68
CA PRO A 130 7.62 -3.88 10.45
C PRO A 130 6.38 -3.26 9.80
N ILE A 131 5.38 -2.98 10.63
CA ILE A 131 4.15 -2.30 10.24
C ILE A 131 4.10 -0.99 11.01
N LEU A 132 4.10 0.11 10.27
CA LEU A 132 4.14 1.47 10.80
C LEU A 132 2.80 2.16 10.54
N ALA A 133 2.35 2.96 11.49
CA ALA A 133 1.24 3.89 11.30
C ALA A 133 1.44 5.13 12.17
N GLY A 134 0.98 6.27 11.71
CA GLY A 134 0.86 7.44 12.58
C GLY A 134 -0.30 7.25 13.57
N GLU A 135 -0.20 7.88 14.74
CA GLU A 135 -1.30 7.90 15.73
C GLU A 135 -2.61 8.45 15.13
N SER A 136 -2.49 9.40 14.21
CA SER A 136 -3.62 10.02 13.49
C SER A 136 -3.75 9.54 12.05
N ASP A 137 -3.30 8.31 11.72
CA ASP A 137 -3.38 7.75 10.38
C ASP A 137 -4.81 7.72 9.84
N VAL A 138 -4.96 7.76 8.51
CA VAL A 138 -6.25 7.56 7.82
C VAL A 138 -6.73 6.12 7.89
N ILE A 139 -5.79 5.18 8.01
CA ILE A 139 -6.09 3.77 8.32
C ILE A 139 -6.40 3.67 9.81
N LYS A 140 -7.46 2.98 10.16
CA LYS A 140 -7.84 2.76 11.56
C LYS A 140 -6.75 1.97 12.30
N THR A 141 -6.41 2.40 13.50
CA THR A 141 -5.41 1.71 14.33
C THR A 141 -5.74 0.24 14.54
N GLU A 142 -7.03 -0.09 14.75
CA GLU A 142 -7.51 -1.46 14.91
C GLU A 142 -7.20 -2.31 13.67
N HIS A 143 -7.25 -1.69 12.48
CA HIS A 143 -6.93 -2.39 11.24
C HIS A 143 -5.43 -2.63 11.08
N THR A 144 -4.60 -1.66 11.46
CA THR A 144 -3.13 -1.84 11.52
C THR A 144 -2.75 -2.97 12.49
N LEU A 145 -3.38 -3.01 13.67
CA LEU A 145 -3.17 -4.07 14.65
C LEU A 145 -3.69 -5.43 14.17
N LEU A 146 -4.78 -5.46 13.40
CA LEU A 146 -5.26 -6.69 12.76
C LEU A 146 -4.22 -7.26 11.79
N ILE A 147 -3.64 -6.43 10.92
CA ILE A 147 -2.58 -6.88 9.99
C ILE A 147 -1.39 -7.44 10.79
N HIS A 148 -0.99 -6.77 11.87
CA HIS A 148 0.06 -7.26 12.76
C HIS A 148 -0.28 -8.63 13.36
N ALA A 149 -1.48 -8.81 13.85
CA ALA A 149 -1.90 -10.08 14.44
C ALA A 149 -1.90 -11.25 13.43
N LEU A 150 -2.12 -10.96 12.15
CA LEU A 150 -2.17 -11.96 11.08
C LEU A 150 -0.77 -12.28 10.49
N ILE A 151 0.16 -11.34 10.48
CA ILE A 151 1.54 -11.55 9.97
C ILE A 151 2.45 -11.88 11.15
N LYS A 152 2.72 -13.16 11.37
CA LYS A 152 3.49 -13.65 12.54
C LYS A 152 4.92 -13.11 12.63
N SER A 153 5.54 -12.81 11.49
CA SER A 153 6.89 -12.23 11.38
C SER A 153 6.92 -10.70 11.51
N SER A 154 5.80 -10.07 11.85
CA SER A 154 5.70 -8.63 11.94
C SER A 154 5.98 -8.08 13.34
N ARG A 155 6.33 -6.81 13.37
CA ARG A 155 6.26 -5.94 14.56
C ARG A 155 5.44 -4.70 14.18
N VAL A 156 4.74 -4.11 15.12
CA VAL A 156 3.93 -2.91 14.88
C VAL A 156 4.46 -1.73 15.69
N GLU A 157 4.46 -0.57 15.08
CA GLU A 157 4.80 0.69 15.73
C GLU A 157 3.80 1.78 15.34
N ILE A 158 3.07 2.29 16.34
CA ILE A 158 2.19 3.45 16.19
C ILE A 158 2.96 4.68 16.65
N ILE A 159 3.25 5.59 15.72
CA ILE A 159 4.15 6.70 15.94
C ILE A 159 3.36 7.89 16.46
N ALA A 160 3.62 8.25 17.72
CA ALA A 160 2.92 9.33 18.42
C ALA A 160 3.10 10.68 17.71
N GLY A 161 2.03 11.44 17.60
CA GLY A 161 2.00 12.77 16.99
C GLY A 161 2.07 12.78 15.44
N GLU A 162 2.23 11.62 14.80
CA GLU A 162 2.33 11.50 13.36
C GLU A 162 1.01 11.04 12.72
N ASP A 163 0.90 11.27 11.41
CA ASP A 163 -0.24 10.84 10.61
C ASP A 163 0.17 9.96 9.40
N HIS A 164 -0.75 9.75 8.49
CA HIS A 164 -0.54 8.99 7.26
C HIS A 164 0.60 9.53 6.38
N TYR A 165 0.91 10.82 6.51
CA TYR A 165 1.90 11.53 5.71
C TYR A 165 3.28 11.64 6.39
N LEU A 166 3.54 10.83 7.44
CA LEU A 166 4.86 10.76 8.09
C LEU A 166 6.04 10.74 7.09
N PRO A 167 6.02 9.95 5.99
CA PRO A 167 7.14 9.94 5.05
C PRO A 167 7.44 11.30 4.41
N LEU A 168 6.44 12.17 4.30
CA LEU A 168 6.55 13.50 3.70
C LEU A 168 6.76 14.61 4.73
N LYS A 169 6.08 14.51 5.89
CA LYS A 169 6.09 15.56 6.92
C LYS A 169 7.30 15.47 7.83
N ASN A 170 7.77 14.25 8.12
CA ASN A 170 8.91 14.01 8.98
C ASN A 170 9.82 12.92 8.38
N PRO A 171 10.43 13.19 7.19
CA PRO A 171 11.25 12.19 6.50
C PRO A 171 12.51 11.80 7.31
N GLY A 172 12.99 12.67 8.20
CA GLY A 172 14.13 12.35 9.07
C GLY A 172 13.81 11.20 10.03
N LEU A 173 12.67 11.27 10.72
CA LEU A 173 12.21 10.19 11.61
C LEU A 173 11.91 8.92 10.81
N PHE A 174 11.16 9.05 9.72
CA PHE A 174 10.81 7.91 8.88
C PHE A 174 12.05 7.17 8.35
N ASN A 175 12.99 7.89 7.77
CA ASN A 175 14.22 7.30 7.25
C ASN A 175 15.05 6.65 8.37
N LYS A 176 15.10 7.25 9.57
CA LYS A 176 15.80 6.65 10.71
C LYS A 176 15.21 5.28 11.04
N ILE A 177 13.88 5.18 11.20
CA ILE A 177 13.20 3.91 11.49
C ILE A 177 13.50 2.86 10.40
N LEU A 178 13.46 3.26 9.14
CA LEU A 178 13.75 2.37 8.01
C LEU A 178 15.21 1.89 8.02
N LEU A 179 16.16 2.79 8.17
CA LEU A 179 17.58 2.44 8.13
C LEU A 179 17.96 1.55 9.31
N ASP A 180 17.45 1.84 10.50
CA ASP A 180 17.64 0.98 11.67
C ASP A 180 17.17 -0.45 11.36
N PHE A 181 15.97 -0.62 10.80
CA PHE A 181 15.45 -1.94 10.44
C PHE A 181 16.21 -2.63 9.30
N LEU A 182 16.54 -1.89 8.25
CA LEU A 182 17.21 -2.48 7.07
C LEU A 182 18.66 -2.89 7.39
N SER A 183 19.31 -2.21 8.35
CA SER A 183 20.68 -2.49 8.79
C SER A 183 20.79 -3.66 9.77
N ASP A 184 19.72 -4.04 10.44
CA ASP A 184 19.68 -5.23 11.29
C ASP A 184 19.95 -6.47 10.44
N LYS A 185 20.97 -7.26 10.84
CA LYS A 185 21.37 -8.49 10.12
C LYS A 185 20.53 -9.69 10.54
#